data_25a2022a89c573d92a10222840b1ac07
#
_entry.id   25a2022a89c573d92a10222840b1ac07
#
_cell.length_a   1.000
_cell.length_b   1.000
_cell.length_c   1.000
_cell.angle_alpha   90.00
_cell.angle_beta   90.00
_cell.angle_gamma   90.00
#
_symmetry.space_group_name_H-M   'P 1'
#
loop_
_entity.id
_entity.type
_entity.pdbx_description
1 polymer ?
#
loop_
_entity_poly.entity_id
_entity_poly.type
_entity_poly.pdbx_seq_one_letter_code
_entity_poly.pdbx_strand_id
1 'polypeptide(L)'
;MLSRGILASAAVTAACLANVADVSAATKGTMLLNRVGPVTSELYVANADGSNEHKLLPTPGFDYHAAFSADGKWIVFTSERDGLGQSELYRVKTDGTSLQRLTHHIAIDDAAVFSPVDSDTIAFVSSRIGANSWGTTNIWTLKISTGALKNVTGDIPFDANKPHSYFRPSISPDGKWIALSSDIGSDWRGHNLPVGWERTQESSIYVIHPDGTGFHKIASNPGFDEGSPTWSPNGKSVAFYETPVESTWGAHRPELINQVSSQIVQVELSDLSRKTLTSSAGMKVFPQFLSATDVAYHVKGGATEGLYTTDGKFRATPNSGIRSPRYSPDGATMVYEKVSFRPATKNGTPLFSFDADWNYRYTDVFPQLSADRKQLVYTEKAMGSAVAVMNPDFTGYRRIYDPATSGLNPEMVMKGLAGAFQPTWSPNREWVAFGVGQWFFMRAAGAGTIVRIKADGSMNGKAEPLTDGSINAGYPSYSPDGKKLVYRVWSPKEKGLRILDIETRATTVLTTEPDNVPGWSPDGSKIVFTRKLLIDPKDPNKFNYDVFTIKPDGTDLKRLTTGPSNDAHATWTWDGRIAYNSGNYGFRDELALYDNSFQPDGQNWVMNADGSDQHAITDTLWEEAMPLYIPND
;
A
#
# COMPACT_ATOMS: atom_id res chain seq x y z
N MET A 1 -37.04 21.40 29.92
CA MET A 1 -36.65 22.63 29.23
C MET A 1 -35.33 22.32 28.58
N LEU A 2 -35.36 21.72 27.41
CA LEU A 2 -35.60 22.21 26.05
C LEU A 2 -34.51 23.13 25.52
N SER A 3 -33.86 22.57 24.49
CA SER A 3 -33.34 23.21 23.30
C SER A 3 -32.02 23.98 23.41
N ARG A 4 -30.99 23.34 22.93
CA ARG A 4 -30.02 23.90 21.98
C ARG A 4 -29.28 22.74 21.33
N GLY A 5 -29.83 22.25 20.28
CA GLY A 5 -29.19 21.44 19.27
C GLY A 5 -29.52 22.03 17.91
N ILE A 6 -28.67 21.76 16.95
CA ILE A 6 -28.88 21.95 15.51
C ILE A 6 -28.82 23.42 15.06
N LEU A 7 -27.60 23.82 14.68
CA LEU A 7 -27.30 24.81 13.63
C LEU A 7 -25.77 24.94 13.46
N ALA A 8 -25.15 24.00 12.79
CA ALA A 8 -23.79 24.11 12.27
C ALA A 8 -23.57 23.10 11.13
N SER A 9 -24.42 23.15 10.10
CA SER A 9 -24.24 22.31 8.90
C SER A 9 -24.74 22.99 7.62
N ALA A 10 -24.48 24.29 7.47
CA ALA A 10 -24.90 24.98 6.26
C ALA A 10 -23.97 26.17 5.87
N ALA A 11 -22.67 26.09 6.14
CA ALA A 11 -21.76 27.19 5.81
C ALA A 11 -20.41 26.74 5.20
N VAL A 12 -20.29 25.55 4.62
CA VAL A 12 -19.04 25.09 3.98
C VAL A 12 -19.15 24.95 2.46
N THR A 13 -20.29 25.24 1.85
CA THR A 13 -20.52 24.98 0.42
C THR A 13 -20.45 26.21 -0.50
N ALA A 14 -19.85 27.32 -0.07
CA ALA A 14 -19.84 28.56 -0.90
C ALA A 14 -18.50 29.30 -0.92
N ALA A 15 -17.34 28.65 -0.72
CA ALA A 15 -16.04 29.35 -0.69
C ALA A 15 -14.94 28.72 -1.59
N CYS A 16 -15.27 27.97 -2.61
CA CYS A 16 -14.28 27.38 -3.53
C CYS A 16 -14.35 27.92 -4.96
N LEU A 17 -14.58 29.21 -5.14
CA LEU A 17 -14.40 29.90 -6.43
C LEU A 17 -13.94 31.34 -6.18
N ALA A 18 -12.71 31.54 -5.74
CA ALA A 18 -12.03 32.83 -5.86
C ALA A 18 -10.52 32.68 -5.69
N ASN A 19 -9.80 32.93 -6.79
CA ASN A 19 -8.42 33.41 -6.87
C ASN A 19 -7.31 32.66 -6.13
N VAL A 20 -6.57 31.88 -6.88
CA VAL A 20 -5.21 31.45 -6.56
C VAL A 20 -4.27 32.66 -6.64
N ALA A 21 -4.22 33.40 -5.57
CA ALA A 21 -3.14 34.31 -5.18
C ALA A 21 -3.29 34.48 -3.66
N ASP A 22 -3.04 33.42 -2.91
CA ASP A 22 -2.96 33.54 -1.46
C ASP A 22 -1.56 33.22 -1.00
N VAL A 23 -1.05 34.14 -0.19
CA VAL A 23 0.07 33.92 0.71
C VAL A 23 -0.26 32.67 1.52
N SER A 24 0.29 31.52 1.11
CA SER A 24 0.14 30.28 1.88
C SER A 24 0.64 30.60 3.29
N ALA A 25 -0.21 30.43 4.28
CA ALA A 25 0.23 30.39 5.66
C ALA A 25 1.45 29.46 5.70
N ALA A 26 2.57 29.92 6.28
CA ALA A 26 3.80 29.14 6.31
C ALA A 26 3.46 27.80 6.99
N THR A 27 3.69 26.71 6.28
CA THR A 27 3.45 25.37 6.83
C THR A 27 4.32 25.13 8.06
N LYS A 28 3.88 24.27 8.98
CA LYS A 28 4.64 23.87 10.16
C LYS A 28 5.94 23.12 9.82
N GLY A 29 6.00 22.55 8.61
CA GLY A 29 7.18 21.81 8.14
C GLY A 29 6.87 20.83 7.02
N THR A 30 7.73 19.84 6.89
CA THR A 30 7.63 18.79 5.87
C THR A 30 7.46 17.41 6.54
N MET A 31 6.46 16.67 6.09
CA MET A 31 6.30 15.25 6.38
C MET A 31 6.99 14.46 5.28
N LEU A 32 8.00 13.67 5.63
CA LEU A 32 8.60 12.67 4.75
C LEU A 32 7.93 11.32 4.99
N LEU A 33 7.71 10.58 3.91
CA LEU A 33 7.20 9.22 3.98
C LEU A 33 7.72 8.38 2.82
N ASN A 34 7.68 7.07 2.99
CA ASN A 34 8.00 6.10 1.96
C ASN A 34 6.70 5.49 1.41
N ARG A 35 6.53 5.53 0.09
CA ARG A 35 5.44 4.84 -0.59
C ARG A 35 5.94 3.53 -1.17
N VAL A 36 5.21 2.45 -0.94
CA VAL A 36 5.40 1.15 -1.60
C VAL A 36 4.31 0.98 -2.66
N GLY A 37 4.73 0.93 -3.91
CA GLY A 37 3.84 0.86 -5.07
C GLY A 37 4.56 1.24 -6.35
N PRO A 38 3.85 1.34 -7.48
CA PRO A 38 4.42 1.85 -8.71
C PRO A 38 4.91 3.29 -8.55
N VAL A 39 6.04 3.61 -9.18
CA VAL A 39 6.60 4.98 -9.22
C VAL A 39 6.07 5.76 -10.41
N THR A 40 5.79 5.06 -11.51
CA THR A 40 5.13 5.63 -12.68
C THR A 40 4.02 4.72 -13.13
N SER A 41 2.93 5.31 -13.62
CA SER A 41 1.84 4.63 -14.28
C SER A 41 1.31 5.54 -15.39
N GLU A 42 1.22 5.00 -16.60
CA GLU A 42 0.80 5.73 -17.79
C GLU A 42 -0.14 4.86 -18.63
N LEU A 43 -1.22 5.45 -19.14
CA LEU A 43 -2.19 4.76 -19.98
C LEU A 43 -1.72 4.66 -21.45
N TYR A 44 -1.87 3.47 -21.99
CA TYR A 44 -1.61 3.14 -23.38
C TYR A 44 -2.87 2.57 -24.04
N VAL A 45 -3.02 2.85 -25.33
CA VAL A 45 -4.03 2.24 -26.20
C VAL A 45 -3.30 1.47 -27.29
N ALA A 46 -3.83 0.30 -27.64
CA ALA A 46 -3.32 -0.54 -28.72
C ALA A 46 -4.46 -1.26 -29.42
N ASN A 47 -4.20 -1.83 -30.60
CA ASN A 47 -5.08 -2.82 -31.21
C ASN A 47 -5.16 -4.08 -30.31
N ALA A 48 -6.21 -4.87 -30.43
CA ALA A 48 -6.41 -6.07 -29.62
C ALA A 48 -5.28 -7.13 -29.76
N ASP A 49 -4.48 -7.05 -30.82
CA ASP A 49 -3.30 -7.89 -31.07
C ASP A 49 -1.98 -7.27 -30.55
N GLY A 50 -2.07 -6.13 -29.84
CA GLY A 50 -0.92 -5.40 -29.30
C GLY A 50 -0.22 -4.48 -30.31
N SER A 51 -0.63 -4.47 -31.58
CA SER A 51 -0.06 -3.56 -32.57
C SER A 51 -0.54 -2.12 -32.38
N ASN A 52 0.14 -1.16 -32.99
CA ASN A 52 -0.21 0.26 -32.99
C ASN A 52 -0.30 0.88 -31.57
N GLU A 53 0.53 0.38 -30.64
CA GLU A 53 0.59 0.89 -29.28
C GLU A 53 1.03 2.36 -29.23
N HIS A 54 0.30 3.16 -28.48
CA HIS A 54 0.65 4.57 -28.22
C HIS A 54 0.09 5.03 -26.87
N LYS A 55 0.69 6.10 -26.31
CA LYS A 55 0.20 6.73 -25.10
C LYS A 55 -1.16 7.38 -25.35
N LEU A 56 -2.11 7.16 -24.43
CA LEU A 56 -3.42 7.81 -24.49
C LEU A 56 -3.32 9.32 -24.22
N LEU A 57 -2.48 9.72 -23.26
CA LEU A 57 -2.31 11.11 -22.82
C LEU A 57 -0.86 11.55 -23.02
N PRO A 58 -0.62 12.78 -23.51
CA PRO A 58 0.72 13.28 -23.78
C PRO A 58 1.49 13.64 -22.50
N THR A 59 0.78 13.99 -21.43
CA THR A 59 1.38 14.39 -20.14
C THR A 59 1.23 13.28 -19.10
N PRO A 60 2.31 12.88 -18.41
CA PRO A 60 2.23 11.91 -17.34
C PRO A 60 1.29 12.42 -16.22
N GLY A 61 0.48 11.53 -15.66
CA GLY A 61 -0.46 11.88 -14.61
C GLY A 61 -0.51 10.88 -13.46
N PHE A 62 0.29 9.81 -13.51
CA PHE A 62 0.13 8.63 -12.67
C PHE A 62 -1.30 8.09 -12.83
N ASP A 63 -1.56 7.55 -14.02
CA ASP A 63 -2.89 7.16 -14.50
C ASP A 63 -3.03 5.63 -14.49
N TYR A 64 -4.17 5.11 -14.00
CA TYR A 64 -4.42 3.68 -13.85
C TYR A 64 -5.90 3.32 -13.86
N HIS A 65 -6.24 2.02 -13.87
CA HIS A 65 -7.58 1.44 -13.79
C HIS A 65 -8.57 2.02 -14.82
N ALA A 66 -8.17 1.98 -16.08
CA ALA A 66 -8.98 2.51 -17.18
C ALA A 66 -10.07 1.56 -17.64
N ALA A 67 -11.24 2.10 -18.05
CA ALA A 67 -12.35 1.36 -18.63
C ALA A 67 -13.05 2.15 -19.74
N PHE A 68 -13.48 1.46 -20.82
CA PHE A 68 -14.22 2.06 -21.92
C PHE A 68 -15.69 2.31 -21.56
N SER A 69 -16.29 3.35 -22.15
CA SER A 69 -17.74 3.49 -22.22
C SER A 69 -18.36 2.47 -23.20
N ALA A 70 -19.64 2.16 -23.02
CA ALA A 70 -20.34 1.18 -23.85
C ALA A 70 -20.39 1.56 -25.34
N ASP A 71 -20.34 2.84 -25.68
CA ASP A 71 -20.29 3.34 -27.05
C ASP A 71 -18.85 3.45 -27.61
N GLY A 72 -17.85 3.06 -26.81
CA GLY A 72 -16.44 3.08 -27.18
C GLY A 72 -15.82 4.47 -27.37
N LYS A 73 -16.53 5.57 -26.99
CA LYS A 73 -16.05 6.93 -27.23
C LYS A 73 -15.26 7.53 -26.10
N TRP A 74 -15.44 7.04 -24.88
CA TRP A 74 -14.81 7.56 -23.67
C TRP A 74 -14.04 6.45 -22.96
N ILE A 75 -13.00 6.87 -22.26
CA ILE A 75 -12.27 6.08 -21.28
C ILE A 75 -12.40 6.83 -19.94
N VAL A 76 -12.88 6.15 -18.90
CA VAL A 76 -12.79 6.60 -17.50
C VAL A 76 -11.56 5.95 -16.87
N PHE A 77 -10.87 6.66 -16.00
CA PHE A 77 -9.66 6.17 -15.35
C PHE A 77 -9.40 6.93 -14.05
N THR A 78 -8.54 6.36 -13.22
CA THR A 78 -8.03 6.99 -12.00
C THR A 78 -6.73 7.72 -12.30
N SER A 79 -6.55 8.90 -11.71
CA SER A 79 -5.35 9.71 -11.89
C SER A 79 -4.96 10.46 -10.62
N GLU A 80 -3.66 10.54 -10.35
CA GLU A 80 -3.07 11.38 -9.31
C GLU A 80 -2.45 12.68 -9.89
N ARG A 81 -2.88 13.11 -11.08
CA ARG A 81 -2.26 14.23 -11.83
C ARG A 81 -2.35 15.60 -11.15
N ASP A 82 -3.34 15.79 -10.28
CA ASP A 82 -3.49 17.03 -9.51
C ASP A 82 -2.71 17.02 -8.19
N GLY A 83 -1.99 15.94 -7.91
CA GLY A 83 -1.11 15.78 -6.77
C GLY A 83 -0.92 14.29 -6.46
N LEU A 84 0.32 13.81 -6.49
CA LEU A 84 0.62 12.43 -6.13
C LEU A 84 0.06 12.12 -4.74
N GLY A 85 -0.67 11.01 -4.63
CA GLY A 85 -1.34 10.59 -3.42
C GLY A 85 -2.82 10.92 -3.35
N GLN A 86 -3.33 11.78 -4.24
CA GLN A 86 -4.77 12.05 -4.36
C GLN A 86 -5.33 11.38 -5.60
N SER A 87 -5.99 10.24 -5.40
CA SER A 87 -6.61 9.46 -6.48
C SER A 87 -7.99 10.02 -6.81
N GLU A 88 -8.16 10.49 -8.05
CA GLU A 88 -9.41 11.07 -8.55
C GLU A 88 -9.82 10.45 -9.87
N LEU A 89 -11.09 10.48 -10.19
CA LEU A 89 -11.60 9.98 -11.44
C LEU A 89 -11.55 11.03 -12.54
N TYR A 90 -11.11 10.60 -13.70
CA TYR A 90 -11.07 11.38 -14.93
C TYR A 90 -11.73 10.61 -16.05
N ARG A 91 -12.19 11.32 -17.08
CA ARG A 91 -12.52 10.73 -18.37
C ARG A 91 -11.85 11.48 -19.50
N VAL A 92 -11.60 10.78 -20.58
CA VAL A 92 -11.01 11.30 -21.79
C VAL A 92 -11.64 10.58 -23.00
N LYS A 93 -11.70 11.23 -24.15
CA LYS A 93 -12.06 10.52 -25.39
C LYS A 93 -10.98 9.51 -25.77
N THR A 94 -11.36 8.46 -26.49
CA THR A 94 -10.45 7.41 -26.93
C THR A 94 -9.32 7.90 -27.85
N ASP A 95 -9.46 9.11 -28.42
CA ASP A 95 -8.42 9.82 -29.18
C ASP A 95 -7.49 10.69 -28.31
N GLY A 96 -7.63 10.63 -26.98
CA GLY A 96 -6.83 11.43 -26.02
C GLY A 96 -7.30 12.88 -25.85
N THR A 97 -8.40 13.29 -26.48
CA THR A 97 -8.94 14.65 -26.38
C THR A 97 -10.02 14.79 -25.32
N SER A 98 -10.39 16.01 -24.96
CA SER A 98 -11.50 16.32 -24.02
C SER A 98 -11.30 15.70 -22.63
N LEU A 99 -10.08 15.74 -22.09
CA LEU A 99 -9.80 15.32 -20.71
C LEU A 99 -10.64 16.11 -19.73
N GLN A 100 -11.32 15.42 -18.81
CA GLN A 100 -12.20 16.01 -17.80
C GLN A 100 -12.03 15.28 -16.47
N ARG A 101 -11.79 16.02 -15.38
CA ARG A 101 -11.86 15.54 -14.00
C ARG A 101 -13.32 15.38 -13.59
N LEU A 102 -13.66 14.26 -12.93
CA LEU A 102 -15.02 13.90 -12.54
C LEU A 102 -15.25 14.00 -11.04
N THR A 103 -14.22 13.76 -10.23
CA THR A 103 -14.33 13.81 -8.76
C THR A 103 -13.34 14.78 -8.16
N HIS A 104 -13.65 15.28 -6.95
CA HIS A 104 -12.89 16.30 -6.23
C HIS A 104 -13.02 16.02 -4.73
N HIS A 105 -12.32 15.02 -4.21
CA HIS A 105 -12.40 14.65 -2.80
C HIS A 105 -11.05 14.16 -2.27
N ILE A 106 -10.76 14.38 -1.00
CA ILE A 106 -9.52 13.93 -0.35
C ILE A 106 -9.40 12.40 -0.25
N ALA A 107 -10.53 11.68 -0.26
CA ALA A 107 -10.55 10.22 -0.23
C ALA A 107 -10.13 9.63 -1.59
N ILE A 108 -9.71 8.37 -1.57
CA ILE A 108 -9.49 7.59 -2.79
C ILE A 108 -10.79 7.51 -3.58
N ASP A 109 -10.73 7.81 -4.88
CA ASP A 109 -11.74 7.47 -5.86
C ASP A 109 -11.06 6.66 -6.96
N ASP A 110 -11.50 5.40 -7.18
CA ASP A 110 -10.75 4.45 -7.99
C ASP A 110 -11.64 3.44 -8.74
N ALA A 111 -11.03 2.72 -9.70
CA ALA A 111 -11.58 1.57 -10.41
C ALA A 111 -12.98 1.82 -11.01
N ALA A 112 -13.17 2.97 -11.64
CA ALA A 112 -14.45 3.35 -12.21
C ALA A 112 -14.80 2.55 -13.47
N VAL A 113 -16.06 2.21 -13.63
CA VAL A 113 -16.65 1.61 -14.83
C VAL A 113 -17.90 2.36 -15.26
N PHE A 114 -18.09 2.53 -16.56
CA PHE A 114 -19.34 3.10 -17.11
C PHE A 114 -20.50 2.13 -16.98
N SER A 115 -21.70 2.68 -16.81
CA SER A 115 -22.92 1.93 -17.01
C SER A 115 -23.07 1.55 -18.50
N PRO A 116 -23.36 0.28 -18.83
CA PRO A 116 -23.53 -0.13 -20.22
C PRO A 116 -24.81 0.42 -20.87
N VAL A 117 -25.76 0.89 -20.08
CA VAL A 117 -27.05 1.45 -20.57
C VAL A 117 -27.10 2.98 -20.53
N ASP A 118 -26.13 3.61 -19.87
CA ASP A 118 -26.09 5.07 -19.68
C ASP A 118 -24.65 5.55 -19.48
N SER A 119 -24.01 6.07 -20.50
CA SER A 119 -22.65 6.61 -20.46
C SER A 119 -22.49 7.87 -19.58
N ASP A 120 -23.56 8.36 -18.97
CA ASP A 120 -23.55 9.46 -17.99
C ASP A 120 -23.44 8.96 -16.54
N THR A 121 -23.51 7.64 -16.31
CA THR A 121 -23.40 7.03 -15.00
C THR A 121 -22.15 6.14 -14.92
N ILE A 122 -21.39 6.29 -13.85
CA ILE A 122 -20.26 5.38 -13.50
C ILE A 122 -20.47 4.78 -12.11
N ALA A 123 -19.96 3.55 -11.91
CA ALA A 123 -19.75 2.97 -10.58
C ALA A 123 -18.24 2.94 -10.30
N PHE A 124 -17.86 3.17 -9.05
CA PHE A 124 -16.46 3.26 -8.66
C PHE A 124 -16.25 2.89 -7.18
N VAL A 125 -15.01 2.70 -6.80
CA VAL A 125 -14.56 2.46 -5.42
C VAL A 125 -14.20 3.79 -4.77
N SER A 126 -14.62 4.02 -3.52
CA SER A 126 -14.18 5.19 -2.75
C SER A 126 -14.01 4.89 -1.28
N SER A 127 -12.99 5.50 -0.65
CA SER A 127 -12.79 5.51 0.80
C SER A 127 -13.51 6.65 1.51
N ARG A 128 -14.42 7.36 0.84
CA ARG A 128 -15.23 8.42 1.45
C ARG A 128 -15.99 7.90 2.65
N ILE A 129 -15.85 8.59 3.78
CA ILE A 129 -16.54 8.24 4.99
C ILE A 129 -18.04 8.53 4.80
N GLY A 130 -18.86 7.48 4.77
CA GLY A 130 -20.31 7.55 4.85
C GLY A 130 -20.78 7.26 6.28
N ALA A 131 -22.09 7.26 6.50
CA ALA A 131 -22.67 7.03 7.82
C ALA A 131 -22.25 5.69 8.46
N ASN A 132 -21.91 4.68 7.63
CA ASN A 132 -21.54 3.33 8.07
C ASN A 132 -20.16 2.88 7.53
N SER A 133 -19.31 3.78 7.06
CA SER A 133 -17.97 3.44 6.57
C SER A 133 -16.87 4.13 7.38
N TRP A 134 -15.84 3.40 7.70
CA TRP A 134 -14.76 3.80 8.59
C TRP A 134 -13.43 4.03 7.84
N GLY A 135 -13.49 4.64 6.63
CA GLY A 135 -12.33 4.80 5.76
C GLY A 135 -11.97 3.53 4.97
N THR A 136 -12.77 2.46 5.10
CA THR A 136 -12.74 1.30 4.19
C THR A 136 -13.31 1.67 2.83
N THR A 137 -12.98 0.91 1.80
CA THR A 137 -13.51 1.18 0.46
C THR A 137 -14.96 0.71 0.33
N ASN A 138 -15.76 1.52 -0.37
CA ASN A 138 -17.17 1.29 -0.67
C ASN A 138 -17.44 1.46 -2.16
N ILE A 139 -18.51 0.87 -2.67
CA ILE A 139 -18.98 1.10 -4.03
C ILE A 139 -19.90 2.32 -4.07
N TRP A 140 -19.56 3.25 -4.94
CA TRP A 140 -20.29 4.48 -5.19
C TRP A 140 -20.74 4.55 -6.64
N THR A 141 -21.80 5.32 -6.90
CA THR A 141 -22.18 5.74 -8.25
C THR A 141 -22.12 7.26 -8.38
N LEU A 142 -21.75 7.72 -9.57
CA LEU A 142 -21.73 9.14 -9.95
C LEU A 142 -22.54 9.33 -11.23
N LYS A 143 -23.48 10.27 -11.21
CA LYS A 143 -24.14 10.81 -12.39
C LYS A 143 -23.29 11.99 -12.90
N ILE A 144 -22.56 11.80 -13.99
CA ILE A 144 -21.54 12.76 -14.44
C ILE A 144 -22.13 14.14 -14.75
N SER A 145 -23.28 14.18 -15.43
CA SER A 145 -23.93 15.45 -15.84
C SER A 145 -24.41 16.32 -14.69
N THR A 146 -24.72 15.72 -13.54
CA THR A 146 -25.28 16.42 -12.37
C THR A 146 -24.35 16.46 -11.18
N GLY A 147 -23.29 15.64 -11.17
CA GLY A 147 -22.41 15.44 -10.01
C GLY A 147 -23.05 14.68 -8.85
N ALA A 148 -24.24 14.06 -9.07
CA ALA A 148 -24.95 13.34 -8.02
C ALA A 148 -24.21 12.05 -7.65
N LEU A 149 -23.86 11.92 -6.38
CA LEU A 149 -23.14 10.79 -5.79
C LEU A 149 -24.08 9.94 -4.93
N LYS A 150 -23.87 8.63 -4.94
CA LYS A 150 -24.55 7.69 -4.05
C LYS A 150 -23.61 6.61 -3.56
N ASN A 151 -23.57 6.38 -2.23
CA ASN A 151 -22.93 5.21 -1.65
C ASN A 151 -23.86 4.01 -1.80
N VAL A 152 -23.48 3.04 -2.63
CA VAL A 152 -24.31 1.86 -2.95
C VAL A 152 -24.21 0.81 -1.85
N THR A 153 -23.05 0.64 -1.23
CA THR A 153 -22.78 -0.33 -0.16
C THR A 153 -22.95 0.26 1.25
N GLY A 154 -23.32 1.56 1.35
CA GLY A 154 -23.33 2.29 2.61
C GLY A 154 -24.35 1.81 3.66
N ASP A 155 -25.40 1.10 3.24
CA ASP A 155 -26.43 0.55 4.15
C ASP A 155 -26.10 -0.89 4.62
N ILE A 156 -25.00 -1.49 4.12
CA ILE A 156 -24.56 -2.81 4.56
C ILE A 156 -23.96 -2.68 5.97
N PRO A 157 -24.36 -3.54 6.94
CA PRO A 157 -23.84 -3.47 8.31
C PRO A 157 -22.32 -3.55 8.36
N PHE A 158 -21.70 -2.65 9.10
CA PHE A 158 -20.25 -2.57 9.28
C PHE A 158 -19.87 -2.86 10.73
N ASP A 159 -18.86 -3.72 10.93
CA ASP A 159 -18.25 -4.01 12.21
C ASP A 159 -16.81 -3.45 12.25
N ALA A 160 -16.55 -2.44 13.06
CA ALA A 160 -15.23 -1.85 13.21
C ALA A 160 -14.17 -2.83 13.75
N ASN A 161 -14.57 -3.94 14.40
CA ASN A 161 -13.65 -4.99 14.84
C ASN A 161 -13.33 -6.00 13.73
N LYS A 162 -14.08 -5.98 12.64
CA LYS A 162 -13.88 -6.77 11.43
C LYS A 162 -14.08 -5.88 10.20
N PRO A 163 -13.20 -4.88 10.00
CA PRO A 163 -13.31 -3.98 8.86
C PRO A 163 -13.22 -4.79 7.56
N HIS A 164 -14.01 -4.40 6.59
CA HIS A 164 -14.05 -5.02 5.27
C HIS A 164 -14.20 -3.95 4.21
N SER A 165 -13.84 -4.30 2.99
CA SER A 165 -13.85 -3.41 1.84
C SER A 165 -14.58 -4.03 0.66
N TYR A 166 -14.94 -3.20 -0.30
CA TYR A 166 -15.59 -3.57 -1.54
C TYR A 166 -14.74 -3.10 -2.71
N PHE A 167 -14.52 -3.97 -3.71
CA PHE A 167 -13.57 -3.73 -4.79
C PHE A 167 -14.20 -4.01 -6.16
N ARG A 168 -13.61 -3.42 -7.19
CA ARG A 168 -13.77 -3.77 -8.60
C ARG A 168 -15.22 -3.93 -9.07
N PRO A 169 -16.02 -2.84 -9.06
CA PRO A 169 -17.40 -2.92 -9.55
C PRO A 169 -17.47 -3.26 -11.03
N SER A 170 -18.50 -4.02 -11.41
CA SER A 170 -18.86 -4.33 -12.80
C SER A 170 -20.38 -4.26 -12.92
N ILE A 171 -20.89 -3.44 -13.85
CA ILE A 171 -22.34 -3.24 -14.01
C ILE A 171 -22.90 -4.24 -15.02
N SER A 172 -24.05 -4.85 -14.71
CA SER A 172 -24.72 -5.80 -15.61
C SER A 172 -25.15 -5.14 -16.93
N PRO A 173 -25.26 -5.91 -18.04
CA PRO A 173 -25.62 -5.35 -19.34
C PRO A 173 -26.96 -4.62 -19.38
N ASP A 174 -27.89 -4.96 -18.48
CA ASP A 174 -29.19 -4.29 -18.34
C ASP A 174 -29.18 -3.13 -17.31
N GLY A 175 -28.01 -2.86 -16.70
CA GLY A 175 -27.82 -1.77 -15.73
C GLY A 175 -28.44 -2.01 -14.34
N LYS A 176 -29.02 -3.19 -14.09
CA LYS A 176 -29.78 -3.42 -12.86
C LYS A 176 -28.97 -3.95 -11.68
N TRP A 177 -27.80 -4.51 -11.94
CA TRP A 177 -26.92 -5.10 -10.94
C TRP A 177 -25.50 -4.57 -11.05
N ILE A 178 -24.82 -4.50 -9.92
CA ILE A 178 -23.38 -4.29 -9.81
C ILE A 178 -22.80 -5.54 -9.17
N ALA A 179 -21.91 -6.24 -9.87
CA ALA A 179 -21.06 -7.28 -9.30
C ALA A 179 -19.80 -6.64 -8.71
N LEU A 180 -19.31 -7.18 -7.60
CA LEU A 180 -18.14 -6.67 -6.88
C LEU A 180 -17.47 -7.81 -6.11
N SER A 181 -16.20 -7.66 -5.76
CA SER A 181 -15.51 -8.50 -4.80
C SER A 181 -15.50 -7.84 -3.42
N SER A 182 -15.48 -8.64 -2.35
CA SER A 182 -15.40 -8.15 -0.98
C SER A 182 -14.86 -9.21 -0.03
N ASP A 183 -14.08 -8.77 0.95
CA ASP A 183 -13.57 -9.58 2.07
C ASP A 183 -14.52 -9.61 3.29
N ILE A 184 -15.77 -9.14 3.11
CA ILE A 184 -16.80 -9.16 4.17
C ILE A 184 -16.99 -10.58 4.74
N GLY A 185 -16.86 -10.69 6.05
CA GLY A 185 -17.00 -11.95 6.78
C GLY A 185 -15.75 -12.84 6.78
N SER A 186 -14.66 -12.44 6.15
CA SER A 186 -13.38 -13.15 6.24
C SER A 186 -12.57 -12.74 7.47
N ASP A 187 -11.65 -13.61 7.87
CA ASP A 187 -10.66 -13.33 8.93
C ASP A 187 -9.34 -12.93 8.26
N TRP A 188 -8.74 -11.84 8.70
CA TRP A 188 -7.41 -11.45 8.23
C TRP A 188 -6.35 -12.37 8.83
N ARG A 189 -5.68 -13.10 7.98
CA ARG A 189 -4.67 -14.09 8.36
C ARG A 189 -3.32 -13.75 7.74
N GLY A 190 -2.24 -13.97 8.49
CA GLY A 190 -0.89 -13.99 7.93
C GLY A 190 -0.68 -15.21 7.03
N HIS A 191 0.33 -15.14 6.19
CA HIS A 191 0.73 -16.25 5.31
C HIS A 191 1.62 -17.27 6.06
N ASN A 192 1.78 -18.48 5.47
CA ASN A 192 2.54 -19.59 6.06
C ASN A 192 4.06 -19.45 5.97
N LEU A 193 4.60 -18.51 5.21
CA LEU A 193 6.04 -18.33 5.07
C LEU A 193 6.64 -17.66 6.31
N PRO A 194 7.88 -17.99 6.71
CA PRO A 194 8.51 -17.47 7.93
C PRO A 194 9.02 -16.03 7.77
N VAL A 195 8.65 -15.36 6.71
CA VAL A 195 9.10 -14.01 6.32
C VAL A 195 7.91 -13.10 6.04
N GLY A 196 8.06 -11.81 6.35
CA GLY A 196 6.98 -10.85 6.15
C GLY A 196 5.99 -10.80 7.32
N TRP A 197 5.05 -9.90 7.21
CA TRP A 197 4.02 -9.62 8.22
C TRP A 197 2.68 -9.27 7.56
N GLU A 198 2.67 -9.38 6.24
CA GLU A 198 1.53 -9.09 5.38
C GLU A 198 0.41 -10.11 5.60
N ARG A 199 -0.80 -9.72 5.27
CA ARG A 199 -1.98 -10.57 5.34
C ARG A 199 -2.23 -11.30 4.04
N THR A 200 -2.85 -12.45 4.12
CA THR A 200 -3.53 -13.07 2.98
C THR A 200 -4.87 -12.40 2.75
N GLN A 201 -5.35 -12.41 1.51
CA GLN A 201 -6.68 -11.93 1.17
C GLN A 201 -7.63 -13.11 0.91
N GLU A 202 -8.88 -12.99 1.36
CA GLU A 202 -9.94 -13.95 1.11
C GLU A 202 -11.23 -13.20 0.80
N SER A 203 -11.45 -12.96 -0.47
CA SER A 203 -12.62 -12.27 -1.00
C SER A 203 -13.61 -13.24 -1.64
N SER A 204 -14.85 -12.83 -1.72
CA SER A 204 -15.93 -13.52 -2.43
C SER A 204 -16.63 -12.56 -3.39
N ILE A 205 -17.42 -13.10 -4.34
CA ILE A 205 -18.14 -12.29 -5.31
C ILE A 205 -19.58 -12.06 -4.84
N TYR A 206 -20.00 -10.81 -4.89
CA TYR A 206 -21.33 -10.34 -4.51
C TYR A 206 -21.98 -9.58 -5.65
N VAL A 207 -23.30 -9.43 -5.55
CA VAL A 207 -24.07 -8.51 -6.40
C VAL A 207 -24.97 -7.62 -5.53
N ILE A 208 -25.25 -6.41 -6.04
CA ILE A 208 -26.12 -5.42 -5.40
C ILE A 208 -26.82 -4.59 -6.47
N HIS A 209 -28.03 -4.11 -6.20
CA HIS A 209 -28.66 -3.13 -7.08
C HIS A 209 -28.01 -1.74 -6.95
N PRO A 210 -28.02 -0.89 -8.00
CA PRO A 210 -27.50 0.48 -7.90
C PRO A 210 -28.23 1.35 -6.86
N ASP A 211 -29.42 0.93 -6.42
CA ASP A 211 -30.15 1.59 -5.34
C ASP A 211 -29.72 1.13 -3.94
N GLY A 212 -28.74 0.21 -3.82
CA GLY A 212 -28.21 -0.31 -2.56
C GLY A 212 -28.98 -1.51 -2.00
N THR A 213 -30.03 -1.96 -2.67
CA THR A 213 -30.83 -3.11 -2.24
C THR A 213 -30.31 -4.43 -2.84
N GLY A 214 -30.78 -5.56 -2.32
CA GLY A 214 -30.53 -6.88 -2.90
C GLY A 214 -29.09 -7.40 -2.75
N PHE A 215 -28.29 -6.87 -1.84
CA PHE A 215 -26.92 -7.35 -1.61
C PHE A 215 -26.90 -8.83 -1.22
N HIS A 216 -26.24 -9.65 -2.02
CA HIS A 216 -26.05 -11.06 -1.71
C HIS A 216 -24.84 -11.66 -2.42
N LYS A 217 -24.31 -12.74 -1.85
CA LYS A 217 -23.18 -13.50 -2.36
C LYS A 217 -23.61 -14.40 -3.52
N ILE A 218 -22.86 -14.39 -4.63
CA ILE A 218 -23.11 -15.27 -5.79
C ILE A 218 -22.01 -16.30 -6.00
N ALA A 219 -20.79 -16.06 -5.50
CA ALA A 219 -19.72 -17.04 -5.53
C ALA A 219 -18.87 -16.95 -4.25
N SER A 220 -18.38 -18.11 -3.81
CA SER A 220 -17.45 -18.27 -2.71
C SER A 220 -16.87 -19.68 -2.77
N ASN A 221 -15.57 -19.82 -2.55
CA ASN A 221 -14.89 -21.10 -2.45
C ASN A 221 -13.98 -21.06 -1.20
N PRO A 222 -14.27 -21.85 -0.15
CA PRO A 222 -13.46 -21.82 1.08
C PRO A 222 -11.98 -22.06 0.81
N GLY A 223 -11.12 -21.18 1.32
CA GLY A 223 -9.66 -21.25 1.11
C GLY A 223 -9.19 -20.64 -0.22
N PHE A 224 -10.08 -19.97 -0.95
CA PHE A 224 -9.75 -19.24 -2.16
C PHE A 224 -10.16 -17.77 -2.05
N ASP A 225 -9.39 -16.91 -2.70
CA ASP A 225 -9.66 -15.52 -2.96
C ASP A 225 -10.23 -15.36 -4.37
N GLU A 226 -11.34 -14.67 -4.49
CA GLU A 226 -12.07 -14.45 -5.74
C GLU A 226 -12.16 -12.95 -6.03
N GLY A 227 -11.80 -12.53 -7.26
CA GLY A 227 -11.77 -11.10 -7.57
C GLY A 227 -12.00 -10.73 -9.02
N SER A 228 -12.09 -9.41 -9.25
CA SER A 228 -12.30 -8.76 -10.56
C SER A 228 -13.50 -9.32 -11.33
N PRO A 229 -14.72 -9.29 -10.78
CA PRO A 229 -15.90 -9.84 -11.45
C PRO A 229 -16.23 -9.09 -12.74
N THR A 230 -16.70 -9.83 -13.74
CA THR A 230 -17.18 -9.29 -15.02
C THR A 230 -18.42 -10.02 -15.49
N TRP A 231 -19.39 -9.27 -16.01
CA TRP A 231 -20.66 -9.82 -16.51
C TRP A 231 -20.51 -10.41 -17.91
N SER A 232 -21.17 -11.52 -18.16
CA SER A 232 -21.37 -12.01 -19.52
C SER A 232 -22.28 -11.06 -20.31
N PRO A 233 -22.13 -10.94 -21.64
CA PRO A 233 -22.91 -10.02 -22.46
C PRO A 233 -24.42 -10.25 -22.40
N ASN A 234 -24.85 -11.48 -22.08
CA ASN A 234 -26.27 -11.81 -21.91
C ASN A 234 -26.80 -11.60 -20.48
N GLY A 235 -25.94 -11.17 -19.54
CA GLY A 235 -26.31 -10.92 -18.14
C GLY A 235 -26.66 -12.17 -17.33
N LYS A 236 -26.35 -13.38 -17.79
CA LYS A 236 -26.74 -14.64 -17.11
C LYS A 236 -25.64 -15.20 -16.22
N SER A 237 -24.41 -14.78 -16.40
CA SER A 237 -23.28 -15.27 -15.64
C SER A 237 -22.25 -14.16 -15.33
N VAL A 238 -21.41 -14.44 -14.34
CA VAL A 238 -20.28 -13.58 -13.94
C VAL A 238 -19.01 -14.43 -13.98
N ALA A 239 -17.95 -13.90 -14.59
CA ALA A 239 -16.62 -14.49 -14.54
C ALA A 239 -15.72 -13.69 -13.61
N PHE A 240 -14.77 -14.37 -12.95
CA PHE A 240 -13.82 -13.78 -12.00
C PHE A 240 -12.55 -14.64 -11.96
N TYR A 241 -11.46 -14.12 -11.39
CA TYR A 241 -10.32 -14.97 -11.06
C TYR A 241 -10.50 -15.63 -9.70
N GLU A 242 -9.92 -16.83 -9.54
CA GLU A 242 -9.89 -17.57 -8.28
C GLU A 242 -8.45 -18.04 -8.01
N THR A 243 -7.89 -17.74 -6.84
CA THR A 243 -6.55 -18.15 -6.42
C THR A 243 -6.59 -18.69 -4.98
N PRO A 244 -5.75 -19.72 -4.60
CA PRO A 244 -5.66 -20.13 -3.21
C PRO A 244 -5.27 -18.95 -2.30
N VAL A 245 -5.93 -18.80 -1.14
CA VAL A 245 -5.67 -17.73 -0.15
C VAL A 245 -4.19 -17.62 0.19
N GLU A 246 -3.49 -18.74 0.41
CA GLU A 246 -2.05 -18.75 0.70
C GLU A 246 -1.17 -18.25 -0.46
N SER A 247 -1.71 -18.26 -1.68
CA SER A 247 -1.01 -17.73 -2.87
C SER A 247 -1.16 -16.23 -3.04
N THR A 248 -2.11 -15.59 -2.37
CA THR A 248 -2.35 -14.14 -2.50
C THR A 248 -1.13 -13.33 -2.07
N TRP A 249 -0.42 -13.77 -1.03
CA TRP A 249 0.83 -13.14 -0.62
C TRP A 249 1.92 -13.22 -1.70
N GLY A 250 2.08 -14.38 -2.35
CA GLY A 250 3.05 -14.57 -3.45
C GLY A 250 2.68 -13.85 -4.73
N ALA A 251 1.38 -13.58 -4.94
CA ALA A 251 0.89 -12.92 -6.15
C ALA A 251 1.40 -11.48 -6.33
N HIS A 252 1.73 -10.79 -5.24
CA HIS A 252 2.30 -9.45 -5.28
C HIS A 252 3.83 -9.42 -5.06
N ARG A 253 4.48 -10.58 -5.09
CA ARG A 253 5.94 -10.72 -4.93
C ARG A 253 6.61 -11.15 -6.23
N PRO A 254 7.39 -10.30 -6.88
CA PRO A 254 8.05 -10.65 -8.14
C PRO A 254 8.91 -11.91 -8.07
N GLU A 255 9.52 -12.18 -6.92
CA GLU A 255 10.34 -13.36 -6.68
C GLU A 255 9.54 -14.67 -6.56
N LEU A 256 8.23 -14.60 -6.29
CA LEU A 256 7.34 -15.75 -6.08
C LEU A 256 6.29 -15.91 -7.19
N ILE A 257 6.11 -14.95 -8.05
CA ILE A 257 5.02 -14.93 -9.05
C ILE A 257 4.98 -16.18 -9.94
N ASN A 258 6.14 -16.77 -10.25
CA ASN A 258 6.23 -18.00 -11.03
C ASN A 258 5.69 -19.25 -10.29
N GLN A 259 5.48 -19.17 -8.98
CA GLN A 259 4.96 -20.25 -8.14
C GLN A 259 3.46 -20.08 -7.86
N VAL A 260 2.89 -18.96 -8.25
CA VAL A 260 1.48 -18.62 -8.02
C VAL A 260 0.65 -18.92 -9.28
N SER A 261 -0.54 -19.44 -9.06
CA SER A 261 -1.48 -19.73 -10.13
C SER A 261 -2.91 -19.40 -9.69
N SER A 262 -3.65 -18.75 -10.57
CA SER A 262 -5.09 -18.58 -10.45
C SER A 262 -5.80 -19.20 -11.63
N GLN A 263 -7.13 -19.37 -11.54
CA GLN A 263 -7.97 -19.80 -12.64
C GLN A 263 -9.09 -18.79 -12.88
N ILE A 264 -9.53 -18.70 -14.13
CA ILE A 264 -10.75 -17.96 -14.46
C ILE A 264 -11.92 -18.91 -14.24
N VAL A 265 -12.88 -18.47 -13.44
CA VAL A 265 -14.08 -19.21 -13.08
C VAL A 265 -15.30 -18.40 -13.52
N GLN A 266 -16.34 -19.08 -13.94
CA GLN A 266 -17.65 -18.50 -14.27
C GLN A 266 -18.71 -19.11 -13.35
N VAL A 267 -19.63 -18.27 -12.87
CA VAL A 267 -20.82 -18.68 -12.12
C VAL A 267 -22.07 -18.34 -12.93
N GLU A 268 -22.99 -19.31 -13.07
CA GLU A 268 -24.32 -19.09 -13.65
C GLU A 268 -25.27 -18.57 -12.56
N LEU A 269 -26.00 -17.48 -12.83
CA LEU A 269 -26.84 -16.84 -11.80
C LEU A 269 -28.14 -17.59 -11.51
N SER A 270 -28.58 -18.48 -12.41
CA SER A 270 -29.83 -19.21 -12.26
C SER A 270 -29.79 -20.29 -11.18
N ASP A 271 -28.62 -20.88 -10.95
CA ASP A 271 -28.44 -22.03 -10.05
C ASP A 271 -27.12 -21.97 -9.25
N LEU A 272 -26.33 -20.91 -9.44
CA LEU A 272 -25.01 -20.68 -8.87
C LEU A 272 -23.99 -21.79 -9.19
N SER A 273 -24.22 -22.54 -10.27
CA SER A 273 -23.25 -23.54 -10.74
C SER A 273 -21.98 -22.86 -11.24
N ARG A 274 -20.85 -23.47 -10.92
CA ARG A 274 -19.50 -22.95 -11.20
C ARG A 274 -18.84 -23.75 -12.31
N LYS A 275 -18.13 -23.06 -13.20
CA LYS A 275 -17.32 -23.66 -14.26
C LYS A 275 -15.95 -23.01 -14.29
N THR A 276 -14.89 -23.79 -14.11
CA THR A 276 -13.52 -23.36 -14.32
C THR A 276 -13.23 -23.30 -15.82
N LEU A 277 -12.83 -22.13 -16.30
CA LEU A 277 -12.61 -21.87 -17.73
C LEU A 277 -11.16 -22.09 -18.15
N THR A 278 -10.20 -22.09 -17.21
CA THR A 278 -8.77 -22.24 -17.47
C THR A 278 -8.16 -23.29 -16.56
N SER A 279 -7.01 -23.88 -16.98
CA SER A 279 -6.29 -24.89 -16.19
C SER A 279 -4.76 -24.72 -16.25
N SER A 280 -4.24 -23.76 -17.03
CA SER A 280 -2.80 -23.50 -17.13
C SER A 280 -2.23 -22.84 -15.88
N ALA A 281 -0.91 -22.92 -15.70
CA ALA A 281 -0.19 -22.20 -14.66
C ALA A 281 -0.19 -20.68 -14.91
N GLY A 282 0.27 -19.91 -13.91
CA GLY A 282 0.39 -18.46 -13.94
C GLY A 282 -0.78 -17.71 -13.31
N MET A 283 -0.49 -16.51 -12.83
CA MET A 283 -1.46 -15.65 -12.16
C MET A 283 -2.34 -14.94 -13.18
N LYS A 284 -3.56 -15.44 -13.38
CA LYS A 284 -4.57 -14.89 -14.29
C LYS A 284 -5.45 -13.89 -13.55
N VAL A 285 -5.58 -12.69 -14.09
CA VAL A 285 -6.34 -11.57 -13.49
C VAL A 285 -7.09 -10.81 -14.59
N PHE A 286 -7.97 -9.91 -14.23
CA PHE A 286 -8.73 -9.02 -15.11
C PHE A 286 -9.51 -9.77 -16.21
N PRO A 287 -10.37 -10.73 -15.87
CA PRO A 287 -11.22 -11.37 -16.88
C PRO A 287 -12.15 -10.34 -17.52
N GLN A 288 -12.40 -10.50 -18.82
CA GLN A 288 -13.38 -9.71 -19.58
C GLN A 288 -14.00 -10.56 -20.68
N PHE A 289 -15.32 -10.62 -20.75
CA PHE A 289 -15.99 -11.28 -21.87
C PHE A 289 -15.76 -10.51 -23.17
N LEU A 290 -15.26 -11.20 -24.19
CA LEU A 290 -15.20 -10.72 -25.57
C LEU A 290 -16.41 -11.20 -26.38
N SER A 291 -17.05 -12.29 -25.95
CA SER A 291 -18.27 -12.85 -26.51
C SER A 291 -19.04 -13.61 -25.41
N ALA A 292 -20.16 -14.23 -25.76
CA ALA A 292 -20.91 -15.05 -24.80
C ALA A 292 -20.12 -16.25 -24.24
N THR A 293 -19.07 -16.69 -24.92
CA THR A 293 -18.32 -17.92 -24.58
C THR A 293 -16.81 -17.72 -24.45
N ASP A 294 -16.28 -16.56 -24.84
CA ASP A 294 -14.84 -16.30 -24.83
C ASP A 294 -14.53 -15.18 -23.83
N VAL A 295 -13.63 -15.47 -22.90
CA VAL A 295 -13.17 -14.54 -21.86
C VAL A 295 -11.69 -14.27 -22.06
N ALA A 296 -11.33 -13.00 -22.24
CA ALA A 296 -9.96 -12.54 -22.20
C ALA A 296 -9.49 -12.40 -20.75
N TYR A 297 -8.20 -12.59 -20.52
CA TYR A 297 -7.56 -12.40 -19.22
C TYR A 297 -6.08 -12.05 -19.39
N HIS A 298 -5.51 -11.47 -18.36
CA HIS A 298 -4.09 -11.16 -18.28
C HIS A 298 -3.39 -12.19 -17.40
N VAL A 299 -2.29 -12.78 -17.88
CA VAL A 299 -1.34 -13.52 -17.03
C VAL A 299 -0.30 -12.53 -16.55
N LYS A 300 -0.29 -12.27 -15.23
CA LYS A 300 0.57 -11.27 -14.62
C LYS A 300 1.94 -11.85 -14.28
N GLY A 301 2.99 -11.21 -14.75
CA GLY A 301 4.37 -11.52 -14.38
C GLY A 301 4.86 -12.90 -14.84
N GLY A 302 6.16 -13.14 -14.64
CA GLY A 302 6.79 -14.40 -14.98
C GLY A 302 7.05 -14.59 -16.49
N ALA A 303 7.46 -15.79 -16.84
CA ALA A 303 7.85 -16.12 -18.23
C ALA A 303 6.67 -16.19 -19.20
N THR A 304 5.45 -16.30 -18.69
CA THR A 304 4.22 -16.41 -19.49
C THR A 304 3.35 -15.15 -19.43
N GLU A 305 3.91 -14.04 -18.96
CA GLU A 305 3.18 -12.76 -18.91
C GLU A 305 2.63 -12.41 -20.30
N GLY A 306 1.35 -12.05 -20.36
CA GLY A 306 0.69 -11.70 -21.60
C GLY A 306 -0.83 -11.73 -21.53
N LEU A 307 -1.47 -11.45 -22.66
CA LEU A 307 -2.92 -11.47 -22.82
C LEU A 307 -3.35 -12.76 -23.53
N TYR A 308 -4.38 -13.40 -22.98
CA TYR A 308 -4.89 -14.68 -23.45
C TYR A 308 -6.41 -14.66 -23.47
N THR A 309 -6.98 -15.68 -24.11
CA THR A 309 -8.41 -15.97 -24.09
C THR A 309 -8.68 -17.41 -23.63
N THR A 310 -9.89 -17.68 -23.16
CA THR A 310 -10.28 -19.01 -22.65
C THR A 310 -10.34 -20.09 -23.72
N ASP A 311 -10.34 -19.73 -25.00
CA ASP A 311 -10.14 -20.67 -26.12
C ASP A 311 -8.67 -21.13 -26.30
N GLY A 312 -7.78 -20.66 -25.39
CA GLY A 312 -6.36 -21.00 -25.38
C GLY A 312 -5.52 -20.21 -26.36
N LYS A 313 -6.09 -19.23 -27.06
CA LYS A 313 -5.32 -18.39 -27.99
C LYS A 313 -4.60 -17.28 -27.24
N PHE A 314 -3.33 -17.18 -27.53
CA PHE A 314 -2.52 -16.03 -27.19
C PHE A 314 -2.94 -14.82 -28.02
N ARG A 315 -3.14 -13.67 -27.39
CA ARG A 315 -3.54 -12.43 -28.06
C ARG A 315 -2.38 -11.47 -28.27
N ALA A 316 -1.66 -11.16 -27.20
CA ALA A 316 -0.56 -10.22 -27.24
C ALA A 316 0.42 -10.44 -26.09
N THR A 317 1.71 -10.18 -26.33
CA THR A 317 2.70 -9.93 -25.26
C THR A 317 3.01 -8.44 -25.28
N PRO A 318 2.37 -7.63 -24.43
CA PRO A 318 2.85 -6.27 -24.24
C PRO A 318 4.26 -6.33 -23.64
N ASN A 319 5.10 -5.39 -24.04
CA ASN A 319 6.40 -5.23 -23.38
C ASN A 319 6.16 -4.99 -21.89
N SER A 320 6.57 -5.89 -21.04
CA SER A 320 6.52 -6.00 -19.56
C SER A 320 5.89 -4.86 -18.73
N GLY A 321 5.29 -5.20 -17.61
CA GLY A 321 4.79 -4.23 -16.62
C GLY A 321 3.43 -3.63 -16.93
N ILE A 322 2.60 -4.30 -17.75
CA ILE A 322 1.21 -3.88 -17.95
C ILE A 322 0.34 -4.32 -16.77
N ARG A 323 -0.68 -3.53 -16.46
CA ARG A 323 -1.72 -3.85 -15.49
C ARG A 323 -3.08 -3.41 -16.02
N SER A 324 -4.13 -3.97 -15.45
CA SER A 324 -5.54 -3.62 -15.68
C SER A 324 -5.97 -3.49 -17.14
N PRO A 325 -5.64 -4.43 -18.05
CA PRO A 325 -6.06 -4.35 -19.43
C PRO A 325 -7.59 -4.42 -19.56
N ARG A 326 -8.14 -3.57 -20.45
CA ARG A 326 -9.55 -3.57 -20.82
C ARG A 326 -9.71 -3.44 -22.33
N TYR A 327 -10.52 -4.30 -22.91
CA TYR A 327 -10.89 -4.24 -24.32
C TYR A 327 -12.06 -3.28 -24.53
N SER A 328 -12.05 -2.62 -25.68
CA SER A 328 -13.20 -1.85 -26.17
C SER A 328 -14.43 -2.74 -26.36
N PRO A 329 -15.65 -2.18 -26.39
CA PRO A 329 -16.88 -2.98 -26.53
C PRO A 329 -16.96 -3.82 -27.82
N ASP A 330 -16.30 -3.38 -28.88
CA ASP A 330 -16.17 -4.13 -30.15
C ASP A 330 -15.01 -5.14 -30.17
N GLY A 331 -14.20 -5.17 -29.11
CA GLY A 331 -13.04 -6.04 -28.98
C GLY A 331 -11.87 -5.71 -29.91
N ALA A 332 -11.89 -4.57 -30.60
CA ALA A 332 -10.91 -4.19 -31.60
C ALA A 332 -9.67 -3.50 -31.01
N THR A 333 -9.85 -2.77 -29.91
CA THR A 333 -8.78 -2.05 -29.21
C THR A 333 -8.74 -2.42 -27.75
N MET A 334 -7.66 -2.06 -27.07
CA MET A 334 -7.52 -2.22 -25.63
C MET A 334 -6.84 -1.00 -25.03
N VAL A 335 -7.14 -0.73 -23.76
CA VAL A 335 -6.46 0.23 -22.90
C VAL A 335 -5.84 -0.49 -21.72
N TYR A 336 -4.66 -0.07 -21.29
CA TYR A 336 -3.95 -0.62 -20.13
C TYR A 336 -2.96 0.40 -19.60
N GLU A 337 -2.56 0.25 -18.35
CA GLU A 337 -1.43 0.99 -17.79
C GLU A 337 -0.11 0.22 -17.97
N LYS A 338 0.96 0.97 -18.20
CA LYS A 338 2.35 0.51 -18.01
C LYS A 338 2.90 1.12 -16.75
N VAL A 339 3.36 0.25 -15.85
CA VAL A 339 3.86 0.65 -14.54
C VAL A 339 5.37 0.42 -14.42
N SER A 340 6.02 1.24 -13.59
CA SER A 340 7.41 1.05 -13.20
C SER A 340 7.52 1.10 -11.67
N PHE A 341 8.24 0.13 -11.12
CA PHE A 341 8.52 -0.01 -9.69
C PHE A 341 9.94 0.44 -9.33
N ARG A 342 10.51 1.38 -10.07
CA ARG A 342 11.81 1.94 -9.71
C ARG A 342 11.66 2.76 -8.44
N PRO A 343 12.61 2.64 -7.51
CA PRO A 343 12.48 3.28 -6.21
C PRO A 343 12.48 4.79 -6.27
N ALA A 344 11.98 5.38 -5.17
CA ALA A 344 11.82 6.80 -4.94
C ALA A 344 13.08 7.64 -5.25
N THR A 345 12.87 8.88 -5.58
CA THR A 345 13.91 9.80 -5.99
C THR A 345 14.67 10.36 -4.79
N LYS A 346 15.94 10.69 -4.96
CA LYS A 346 16.78 11.38 -3.98
C LYS A 346 16.30 12.80 -3.66
N ASN A 347 15.38 13.34 -4.44
CA ASN A 347 15.02 14.75 -4.47
C ASN A 347 13.71 15.08 -3.74
N GLY A 348 13.09 14.12 -3.06
CA GLY A 348 11.82 14.32 -2.35
C GLY A 348 10.70 14.80 -3.29
N THR A 349 10.01 13.87 -3.93
CA THR A 349 8.87 14.22 -4.79
C THR A 349 7.72 14.76 -3.94
N PRO A 350 7.15 15.92 -4.28
CA PRO A 350 5.98 16.46 -3.60
C PRO A 350 4.79 15.50 -3.71
N LEU A 351 4.04 15.40 -2.61
CA LEU A 351 2.79 14.67 -2.53
C LEU A 351 1.64 15.62 -2.25
N PHE A 352 0.43 15.12 -2.46
CA PHE A 352 -0.76 15.80 -1.98
C PHE A 352 -0.67 15.99 -0.45
N SER A 353 -1.07 17.17 0.04
CA SER A 353 -1.05 17.50 1.46
C SER A 353 -2.33 16.99 2.14
N PHE A 354 -2.23 15.93 2.92
CA PHE A 354 -3.34 15.38 3.72
C PHE A 354 -3.66 16.23 4.95
N ASP A 355 -2.70 17.00 5.42
CA ASP A 355 -2.82 18.00 6.48
C ASP A 355 -2.31 19.34 5.93
N ALA A 356 -3.18 20.36 5.88
CA ALA A 356 -2.86 21.67 5.32
C ALA A 356 -1.70 22.38 6.06
N ASP A 357 -1.42 21.99 7.29
CA ASP A 357 -0.32 22.54 8.09
C ASP A 357 1.06 22.00 7.69
N TRP A 358 1.12 20.94 6.84
CA TRP A 358 2.37 20.27 6.47
C TRP A 358 2.50 20.09 4.95
N ASN A 359 3.72 20.19 4.44
CA ASN A 359 4.06 19.72 3.11
C ASN A 359 4.38 18.22 3.17
N TYR A 360 3.90 17.43 2.19
CA TYR A 360 4.17 16.00 2.10
C TYR A 360 5.15 15.72 0.96
N ARG A 361 6.14 14.85 1.23
CA ARG A 361 7.13 14.46 0.23
C ARG A 361 7.52 13.00 0.37
N TYR A 362 7.79 12.37 -0.78
CA TYR A 362 8.46 11.07 -0.82
C TYR A 362 9.92 11.18 -0.41
N THR A 363 10.37 10.15 0.29
CA THR A 363 11.79 9.83 0.50
C THR A 363 12.01 8.33 0.35
N ASP A 364 13.25 7.90 0.38
CA ASP A 364 13.61 6.50 0.53
C ASP A 364 13.32 6.00 1.96
N VAL A 365 13.56 4.72 2.20
CA VAL A 365 13.09 4.04 3.42
C VAL A 365 13.89 4.43 4.67
N PHE A 366 13.22 4.43 5.81
CA PHE A 366 13.80 4.71 7.14
C PHE A 366 14.50 6.07 7.25
N PRO A 367 13.87 7.17 6.85
CA PRO A 367 14.47 8.48 7.04
C PRO A 367 14.58 8.81 8.53
N GLN A 368 15.72 9.40 8.92
CA GLN A 368 15.95 9.88 10.27
C GLN A 368 16.60 11.26 10.22
N LEU A 369 16.15 12.17 11.08
CA LEU A 369 16.68 13.52 11.19
C LEU A 369 17.77 13.59 12.24
N SER A 370 18.87 14.30 11.96
CA SER A 370 19.88 14.59 12.96
C SER A 370 19.33 15.46 14.09
N ALA A 371 19.91 15.41 15.29
CA ALA A 371 19.44 16.14 16.47
C ALA A 371 19.36 17.68 16.26
N ASP A 372 20.22 18.25 15.43
CA ASP A 372 20.18 19.67 15.05
C ASP A 372 19.30 19.97 13.84
N ARG A 373 18.57 18.97 13.35
CA ARG A 373 17.65 19.04 12.20
C ARG A 373 18.29 19.43 10.86
N LYS A 374 19.62 19.39 10.73
CA LYS A 374 20.33 19.85 9.53
C LYS A 374 20.65 18.76 8.53
N GLN A 375 20.56 17.49 8.90
CA GLN A 375 20.83 16.37 8.02
C GLN A 375 19.82 15.24 8.17
N LEU A 376 19.52 14.60 7.05
CA LEU A 376 18.78 13.35 6.96
C LEU A 376 19.75 12.19 6.74
N VAL A 377 19.46 11.05 7.32
CA VAL A 377 20.03 9.75 6.94
C VAL A 377 18.88 8.82 6.55
N TYR A 378 19.10 7.96 5.56
CA TYR A 378 18.10 7.02 5.08
C TYR A 378 18.73 5.81 4.41
N THR A 379 17.96 4.75 4.22
CA THR A 379 18.34 3.60 3.39
C THR A 379 17.98 3.90 1.95
N GLU A 380 18.96 3.92 1.06
CA GLU A 380 18.78 4.11 -0.38
C GLU A 380 18.46 2.77 -1.04
N LYS A 381 17.19 2.36 -0.99
CA LYS A 381 16.74 1.04 -1.45
C LYS A 381 17.03 0.80 -2.94
N ALA A 382 16.93 1.84 -3.76
CA ALA A 382 17.21 1.79 -5.20
C ALA A 382 18.62 1.31 -5.56
N MET A 383 19.58 1.55 -4.68
CA MET A 383 20.99 1.31 -4.93
C MET A 383 21.52 0.11 -4.13
N GLY A 384 20.67 -0.90 -3.93
CA GLY A 384 21.04 -2.10 -3.19
C GLY A 384 21.08 -1.89 -1.69
N SER A 385 20.19 -1.05 -1.15
CA SER A 385 20.07 -0.76 0.28
C SER A 385 21.32 -0.15 0.89
N ALA A 386 21.89 0.87 0.24
CA ALA A 386 22.99 1.67 0.76
C ALA A 386 22.51 2.65 1.84
N VAL A 387 23.43 3.16 2.66
CA VAL A 387 23.14 4.26 3.60
C VAL A 387 23.65 5.58 3.01
N ALA A 388 22.75 6.55 2.93
CA ALA A 388 23.03 7.87 2.41
C ALA A 388 22.61 8.97 3.40
N VAL A 389 23.28 10.11 3.30
CA VAL A 389 22.97 11.34 4.03
C VAL A 389 22.73 12.48 3.06
N MET A 390 21.87 13.43 3.44
CA MET A 390 21.60 14.68 2.70
C MET A 390 21.04 15.74 3.63
N ASN A 391 20.89 16.95 3.13
CA ASN A 391 20.18 18.01 3.85
C ASN A 391 18.65 17.81 3.74
N PRO A 392 17.83 18.40 4.64
CA PRO A 392 16.37 18.31 4.57
C PRO A 392 15.74 18.94 3.32
N ASP A 393 16.46 19.84 2.63
CA ASP A 393 16.11 20.41 1.34
C ASP A 393 16.48 19.51 0.14
N PHE A 394 16.92 18.27 0.42
CA PHE A 394 17.38 17.25 -0.53
C PHE A 394 18.67 17.59 -1.29
N THR A 395 19.40 18.61 -0.87
CA THR A 395 20.76 18.93 -1.36
C THR A 395 21.83 18.17 -0.57
N GLY A 396 23.08 18.24 -1.02
CA GLY A 396 24.22 17.68 -0.29
C GLY A 396 24.23 16.15 -0.18
N TYR A 397 23.57 15.46 -1.10
CA TYR A 397 23.54 13.98 -1.14
C TYR A 397 24.94 13.38 -1.10
N ARG A 398 25.12 12.38 -0.22
CA ARG A 398 26.33 11.58 -0.10
C ARG A 398 26.01 10.18 0.39
N ARG A 399 26.48 9.16 -0.34
CA ARG A 399 26.46 7.78 0.15
C ARG A 399 27.64 7.58 1.11
N ILE A 400 27.36 7.08 2.32
CA ILE A 400 28.38 6.84 3.36
C ILE A 400 28.69 5.36 3.54
N TYR A 401 27.81 4.46 3.10
CA TYR A 401 28.00 3.03 3.13
C TYR A 401 27.36 2.35 1.93
N ASP A 402 28.09 1.42 1.30
CA ASP A 402 27.62 0.62 0.16
C ASP A 402 27.65 -0.87 0.53
N PRO A 403 26.54 -1.60 0.53
CA PRO A 403 26.48 -3.01 0.86
C PRO A 403 27.23 -3.92 -0.13
N ALA A 404 27.54 -3.46 -1.32
CA ALA A 404 28.38 -4.20 -2.28
C ALA A 404 29.78 -4.51 -1.71
N THR A 405 30.23 -3.74 -0.72
CA THR A 405 31.52 -3.95 -0.03
C THR A 405 31.40 -4.83 1.22
N SER A 406 30.19 -5.28 1.59
CA SER A 406 29.91 -5.99 2.85
C SER A 406 30.02 -7.52 2.76
N GLY A 407 30.26 -8.08 1.58
CA GLY A 407 30.30 -9.53 1.36
C GLY A 407 28.93 -10.21 1.37
N LEU A 408 27.84 -9.45 1.32
CA LEU A 408 26.48 -9.99 1.16
C LEU A 408 26.30 -10.61 -0.22
N ASN A 409 25.33 -11.54 -0.33
CA ASN A 409 24.96 -12.12 -1.62
C ASN A 409 24.53 -11.02 -2.61
N PRO A 410 25.24 -10.82 -3.75
CA PRO A 410 24.96 -9.73 -4.67
C PRO A 410 23.56 -9.79 -5.29
N GLU A 411 23.03 -10.99 -5.56
CA GLU A 411 21.68 -11.16 -6.10
C GLU A 411 20.62 -10.69 -5.10
N MET A 412 20.79 -11.01 -3.82
CA MET A 412 19.89 -10.56 -2.76
C MET A 412 19.96 -9.04 -2.58
N VAL A 413 21.16 -8.46 -2.66
CA VAL A 413 21.37 -7.01 -2.62
C VAL A 413 20.67 -6.32 -3.79
N MET A 414 20.84 -6.85 -5.01
CA MET A 414 20.22 -6.30 -6.22
C MET A 414 18.66 -6.35 -6.17
N LYS A 415 18.12 -7.37 -5.53
CA LYS A 415 16.66 -7.49 -5.31
C LYS A 415 16.16 -6.66 -4.12
N GLY A 416 17.02 -5.96 -3.39
CA GLY A 416 16.66 -5.20 -2.19
C GLY A 416 16.29 -6.07 -0.99
N LEU A 417 16.62 -7.36 -1.00
CA LEU A 417 16.31 -8.32 0.07
C LEU A 417 17.42 -8.45 1.12
N ALA A 418 18.60 -7.93 0.83
CA ALA A 418 19.72 -7.82 1.73
C ALA A 418 20.41 -6.48 1.55
N GLY A 419 21.07 -5.98 2.59
CA GLY A 419 21.80 -4.70 2.53
C GLY A 419 21.99 -4.05 3.88
N ALA A 420 22.04 -2.72 3.88
CA ALA A 420 22.12 -1.89 5.07
C ALA A 420 20.75 -1.23 5.32
N PHE A 421 20.23 -1.36 6.54
CA PHE A 421 18.86 -0.96 6.85
C PHE A 421 18.76 -0.16 8.15
N GLN A 422 17.75 0.70 8.23
CA GLN A 422 17.33 1.43 9.41
C GLN A 422 18.47 2.21 10.08
N PRO A 423 19.01 3.19 9.37
CA PRO A 423 20.08 4.01 9.94
C PRO A 423 19.52 4.93 11.04
N THR A 424 20.35 5.20 12.04
CA THR A 424 20.06 6.12 13.14
C THR A 424 21.26 7.01 13.43
N TRP A 425 21.01 8.29 13.73
CA TRP A 425 22.04 9.25 14.12
C TRP A 425 22.47 9.08 15.57
N SER A 426 23.77 9.20 15.83
CA SER A 426 24.21 9.55 17.17
C SER A 426 23.83 10.99 17.50
N PRO A 427 23.49 11.34 18.76
CA PRO A 427 23.07 12.70 19.13
C PRO A 427 24.12 13.77 18.82
N ASN A 428 25.43 13.42 18.89
CA ASN A 428 26.54 14.33 18.53
C ASN A 428 26.78 14.42 17.01
N ARG A 429 26.02 13.69 16.19
CA ARG A 429 26.09 13.65 14.72
C ARG A 429 27.41 13.11 14.13
N GLU A 430 28.25 12.55 14.93
CA GLU A 430 29.50 11.96 14.42
C GLU A 430 29.30 10.61 13.77
N TRP A 431 28.32 9.83 14.26
CA TRP A 431 28.11 8.46 13.87
C TRP A 431 26.70 8.21 13.33
N VAL A 432 26.65 7.28 12.39
CA VAL A 432 25.40 6.64 11.94
C VAL A 432 25.52 5.15 12.23
N ALA A 433 24.57 4.59 12.97
CA ALA A 433 24.46 3.15 13.20
C ALA A 433 23.33 2.56 12.33
N PHE A 434 23.50 1.33 11.85
CA PHE A 434 22.53 0.64 11.02
C PHE A 434 22.73 -0.88 11.08
N GLY A 435 21.71 -1.65 10.66
CA GLY A 435 21.81 -3.09 10.49
C GLY A 435 22.35 -3.47 9.11
N VAL A 436 23.22 -4.48 9.04
CA VAL A 436 23.73 -5.06 7.80
C VAL A 436 23.39 -6.54 7.78
N GLY A 437 22.66 -7.01 6.74
CA GLY A 437 22.31 -8.42 6.66
C GLY A 437 21.17 -8.72 5.69
N GLN A 438 20.62 -9.93 5.78
CA GLN A 438 19.52 -10.44 4.96
C GLN A 438 18.17 -10.20 5.65
N TRP A 439 17.73 -8.96 5.70
CA TRP A 439 16.63 -8.51 6.53
C TRP A 439 15.25 -8.94 6.06
N PHE A 440 14.95 -8.76 4.77
CA PHE A 440 13.60 -8.98 4.27
C PHE A 440 13.31 -10.45 3.99
N PHE A 441 14.28 -11.18 3.49
CA PHE A 441 14.07 -12.58 3.09
C PHE A 441 14.30 -13.57 4.23
N MET A 442 15.25 -13.30 5.14
CA MET A 442 15.69 -14.25 6.17
C MET A 442 15.62 -13.66 7.57
N ARG A 443 14.57 -12.91 7.89
CA ARG A 443 14.42 -12.20 9.19
C ARG A 443 14.66 -13.06 10.42
N ALA A 444 14.25 -14.32 10.36
CA ALA A 444 14.33 -15.23 11.51
C ALA A 444 15.58 -16.12 11.51
N ALA A 445 16.26 -16.26 10.37
CA ALA A 445 17.36 -17.23 10.21
C ALA A 445 18.61 -16.63 9.57
N GLY A 446 18.51 -15.45 8.94
CA GLY A 446 19.66 -14.79 8.32
C GLY A 446 20.56 -14.11 9.34
N ALA A 447 21.85 -13.98 9.02
CA ALA A 447 22.78 -13.18 9.81
C ALA A 447 22.46 -11.69 9.66
N GLY A 448 22.57 -10.95 10.76
CA GLY A 448 22.43 -9.50 10.77
C GLY A 448 23.29 -8.89 11.86
N THR A 449 24.09 -7.89 11.49
CA THR A 449 25.05 -7.23 12.40
C THR A 449 24.72 -5.75 12.48
N ILE A 450 24.74 -5.17 13.67
CA ILE A 450 24.70 -3.73 13.82
C ILE A 450 26.12 -3.20 13.68
N VAL A 451 26.27 -2.22 12.83
CA VAL A 451 27.53 -1.51 12.59
C VAL A 451 27.31 -0.01 12.77
N ARG A 452 28.38 0.75 12.91
CA ARG A 452 28.37 2.21 12.82
C ARG A 452 29.46 2.72 11.89
N ILE A 453 29.22 3.88 11.30
CA ILE A 453 30.17 4.56 10.43
C ILE A 453 30.18 6.05 10.74
N LYS A 454 31.31 6.74 10.54
CA LYS A 454 31.34 8.20 10.66
C LYS A 454 30.51 8.86 9.54
N ALA A 455 29.68 9.78 9.96
CA ALA A 455 28.76 10.47 9.07
C ALA A 455 29.45 11.36 8.04
N ASP A 456 30.70 11.79 8.31
CA ASP A 456 31.49 12.62 7.42
C ASP A 456 32.09 11.85 6.21
N GLY A 457 31.91 10.52 6.19
CA GLY A 457 32.47 9.65 5.14
C GLY A 457 33.97 9.35 5.29
N SER A 458 34.63 9.81 6.35
CA SER A 458 36.10 9.64 6.55
C SER A 458 36.53 8.18 6.66
N MET A 459 35.59 7.27 6.97
CA MET A 459 35.87 5.83 7.06
C MET A 459 35.86 5.10 5.71
N ASN A 460 35.57 5.80 4.59
CA ASN A 460 35.60 5.23 3.24
C ASN A 460 34.81 3.92 3.11
N GLY A 461 33.59 3.91 3.67
CA GLY A 461 32.67 2.76 3.62
C GLY A 461 33.02 1.61 4.60
N LYS A 462 34.10 1.72 5.40
CA LYS A 462 34.46 0.71 6.39
C LYS A 462 33.77 0.95 7.71
N ALA A 463 32.64 0.25 7.91
CA ALA A 463 31.86 0.37 9.14
C ALA A 463 32.48 -0.45 10.30
N GLU A 464 32.36 0.06 11.52
CA GLU A 464 32.79 -0.61 12.76
C GLU A 464 31.64 -1.49 13.28
N PRO A 465 31.84 -2.81 13.53
CA PRO A 465 30.83 -3.66 14.11
C PRO A 465 30.55 -3.30 15.58
N LEU A 466 29.26 -3.26 15.93
CA LEU A 466 28.77 -3.07 17.30
C LEU A 466 28.27 -4.39 17.90
N THR A 467 27.83 -5.34 17.08
CA THR A 467 27.44 -6.70 17.46
C THR A 467 28.27 -7.71 16.68
N ASP A 468 28.38 -8.94 17.17
CA ASP A 468 29.26 -9.99 16.60
C ASP A 468 28.62 -10.75 15.41
N GLY A 469 27.35 -10.46 15.07
CA GLY A 469 26.62 -11.13 14.00
C GLY A 469 26.20 -12.58 14.31
N SER A 470 26.37 -13.05 15.53
CA SER A 470 25.95 -14.40 15.97
C SER A 470 24.43 -14.57 15.99
N ILE A 471 23.71 -13.47 16.16
CA ILE A 471 22.25 -13.40 16.13
C ILE A 471 21.84 -12.34 15.11
N ASN A 472 20.68 -12.53 14.44
CA ASN A 472 20.14 -11.48 13.58
C ASN A 472 19.79 -10.25 14.43
N ALA A 473 20.64 -9.22 14.37
CA ALA A 473 20.52 -7.97 15.10
C ALA A 473 20.22 -6.80 14.14
N GLY A 474 19.33 -5.88 14.52
CA GLY A 474 19.02 -4.71 13.70
C GLY A 474 18.02 -3.76 14.30
N TYR A 475 17.56 -2.80 13.50
CA TYR A 475 16.73 -1.68 13.96
C TYR A 475 17.38 -0.93 15.15
N PRO A 476 18.61 -0.44 15.00
CA PRO A 476 19.25 0.29 16.08
C PRO A 476 18.60 1.67 16.27
N SER A 477 18.54 2.13 17.53
CA SER A 477 18.18 3.50 17.88
C SER A 477 19.07 3.98 19.03
N TYR A 478 19.73 5.13 18.86
CA TYR A 478 20.55 5.75 19.91
C TYR A 478 19.72 6.32 21.03
N SER A 479 20.18 6.18 22.26
CA SER A 479 19.67 6.97 23.38
C SER A 479 20.00 8.45 23.19
N PRO A 480 19.20 9.40 23.73
CA PRO A 480 19.45 10.84 23.56
C PRO A 480 20.78 11.31 24.11
N ASP A 481 21.37 10.61 25.08
CA ASP A 481 22.70 10.88 25.62
C ASP A 481 23.86 10.28 24.80
N GLY A 482 23.52 9.47 23.77
CA GLY A 482 24.48 8.82 22.87
C GLY A 482 25.26 7.67 23.46
N LYS A 483 25.00 7.26 24.71
CA LYS A 483 25.77 6.21 25.38
C LYS A 483 25.26 4.80 25.12
N LYS A 484 24.01 4.66 24.71
CA LYS A 484 23.36 3.37 24.51
C LYS A 484 22.73 3.26 23.13
N LEU A 485 22.54 2.02 22.69
CA LEU A 485 21.72 1.66 21.54
C LEU A 485 20.67 0.65 21.98
N VAL A 486 19.40 0.90 21.69
CA VAL A 486 18.37 -0.15 21.70
C VAL A 486 18.32 -0.77 20.31
N TYR A 487 18.15 -2.09 20.25
CA TYR A 487 18.07 -2.82 18.99
C TYR A 487 17.28 -4.12 19.14
N ARG A 488 16.82 -4.66 18.02
CA ARG A 488 16.12 -5.94 17.96
C ARG A 488 17.08 -7.09 17.74
N VAL A 489 16.81 -8.24 18.38
CA VAL A 489 17.33 -9.56 17.98
C VAL A 489 16.19 -10.46 17.54
N TRP A 490 16.46 -11.35 16.55
CA TRP A 490 15.46 -12.28 16.05
C TRP A 490 16.12 -13.55 15.52
N SER A 491 15.91 -14.63 16.24
CA SER A 491 16.31 -15.98 15.83
C SER A 491 15.28 -17.00 16.30
N PRO A 492 15.36 -18.25 15.89
CA PRO A 492 14.48 -19.29 16.43
C PRO A 492 14.62 -19.49 17.96
N LYS A 493 15.78 -19.15 18.51
CA LYS A 493 16.09 -19.34 19.95
C LYS A 493 15.91 -18.08 20.79
N GLU A 494 16.18 -16.91 20.20
CA GLU A 494 16.19 -15.63 20.92
C GLU A 494 15.43 -14.57 20.12
N LYS A 495 14.60 -13.82 20.82
CA LYS A 495 13.82 -12.70 20.28
C LYS A 495 13.85 -11.52 21.24
N GLY A 496 13.36 -10.38 20.79
CA GLY A 496 13.10 -9.22 21.61
C GLY A 496 14.15 -8.13 21.48
N LEU A 497 14.16 -7.24 22.45
CA LEU A 497 14.97 -6.04 22.45
C LEU A 497 16.18 -6.18 23.37
N ARG A 498 17.25 -5.53 22.96
CA ARG A 498 18.51 -5.45 23.73
C ARG A 498 18.92 -3.99 23.83
N ILE A 499 19.59 -3.63 24.91
CA ILE A 499 20.28 -2.36 25.08
C ILE A 499 21.76 -2.64 25.15
N LEU A 500 22.51 -2.05 24.21
CA LEU A 500 23.96 -2.08 24.14
C LEU A 500 24.54 -0.80 24.76
N ASP A 501 25.44 -0.93 25.68
CA ASP A 501 26.32 0.16 26.10
C ASP A 501 27.46 0.30 25.08
N ILE A 502 27.61 1.49 24.49
CA ILE A 502 28.49 1.70 23.35
C ILE A 502 29.97 1.67 23.75
N GLU A 503 30.31 2.12 24.95
CA GLU A 503 31.67 2.17 25.44
C GLU A 503 32.16 0.79 25.91
N THR A 504 31.38 0.14 26.75
CA THR A 504 31.75 -1.15 27.36
C THR A 504 31.44 -2.35 26.49
N ARG A 505 30.59 -2.19 25.46
CA ARG A 505 30.01 -3.27 24.63
C ARG A 505 29.14 -4.25 25.40
N ALA A 506 28.81 -3.95 26.65
CA ALA A 506 27.92 -4.77 27.44
C ALA A 506 26.48 -4.68 26.91
N THR A 507 25.79 -5.82 26.84
CA THR A 507 24.42 -5.93 26.37
C THR A 507 23.49 -6.35 27.49
N THR A 508 22.37 -5.66 27.66
CA THR A 508 21.31 -5.97 28.59
C THR A 508 20.06 -6.41 27.83
N VAL A 509 19.42 -7.48 28.28
CA VAL A 509 18.11 -7.93 27.74
C VAL A 509 17.02 -6.99 28.25
N LEU A 510 16.31 -6.33 27.34
CA LEU A 510 15.17 -5.48 27.69
C LEU A 510 13.85 -6.27 27.61
N THR A 511 13.65 -7.04 26.52
CA THR A 511 12.47 -7.89 26.34
C THR A 511 12.86 -9.23 25.69
N THR A 512 11.95 -10.23 25.76
CA THR A 512 12.16 -11.57 25.21
C THR A 512 11.03 -11.99 24.24
N GLU A 513 10.07 -11.12 24.01
CA GLU A 513 8.93 -11.33 23.11
C GLU A 513 9.31 -10.98 21.66
N PRO A 514 8.48 -11.32 20.68
CA PRO A 514 8.72 -11.01 19.28
C PRO A 514 8.54 -9.50 18.98
N ASP A 515 9.43 -8.71 19.56
CA ASP A 515 9.46 -7.25 19.49
C ASP A 515 10.33 -6.77 18.34
N ASN A 516 9.97 -5.65 17.73
CA ASN A 516 10.60 -5.13 16.53
C ASN A 516 10.59 -3.59 16.50
N VAL A 517 11.44 -3.00 15.66
CA VAL A 517 11.51 -1.55 15.36
C VAL A 517 11.49 -0.68 16.64
N PRO A 518 12.47 -0.84 17.54
CA PRO A 518 12.53 -0.01 18.74
C PRO A 518 13.03 1.40 18.43
N GLY A 519 12.51 2.41 19.16
CA GLY A 519 12.94 3.80 19.09
C GLY A 519 12.93 4.47 20.45
N TRP A 520 14.02 5.17 20.82
CA TRP A 520 14.09 5.98 22.03
C TRP A 520 13.21 7.23 21.92
N SER A 521 12.50 7.57 22.99
CA SER A 521 11.84 8.87 23.08
C SER A 521 12.86 10.01 23.12
N PRO A 522 12.51 11.22 22.65
CA PRO A 522 13.41 12.37 22.66
C PRO A 522 13.98 12.73 24.04
N ASP A 523 13.22 12.47 25.10
CA ASP A 523 13.62 12.71 26.50
C ASP A 523 14.35 11.50 27.15
N GLY A 524 14.47 10.38 26.42
CA GLY A 524 15.11 9.15 26.91
C GLY A 524 14.31 8.38 27.97
N SER A 525 13.09 8.79 28.28
CA SER A 525 12.28 8.16 29.35
C SER A 525 11.63 6.86 28.92
N LYS A 526 11.39 6.66 27.60
CA LYS A 526 10.68 5.51 27.04
C LYS A 526 11.33 5.00 25.77
N ILE A 527 10.98 3.77 25.43
CA ILE A 527 11.27 3.13 24.15
C ILE A 527 9.92 2.72 23.56
N VAL A 528 9.62 3.17 22.34
CA VAL A 528 8.49 2.69 21.54
C VAL A 528 8.96 1.48 20.73
N PHE A 529 8.08 0.53 20.49
CA PHE A 529 8.37 -0.65 19.64
C PHE A 529 7.08 -1.33 19.19
N THR A 530 7.20 -2.25 18.25
CA THR A 530 6.11 -3.06 17.73
C THR A 530 6.25 -4.50 18.23
N ARG A 531 5.17 -5.11 18.71
CA ARG A 531 5.13 -6.52 19.17
C ARG A 531 4.18 -7.35 18.36
N LYS A 532 4.65 -8.53 17.89
CA LYS A 532 3.77 -9.56 17.33
C LYS A 532 2.98 -10.25 18.44
N LEU A 533 1.66 -10.23 18.32
CA LEU A 533 0.73 -10.90 19.23
C LEU A 533 -0.08 -11.95 18.49
N LEU A 534 -0.14 -13.16 19.02
CA LEU A 534 -1.06 -14.19 18.51
C LEU A 534 -2.47 -13.86 18.96
N ILE A 535 -3.40 -13.74 18.00
CA ILE A 535 -4.84 -13.58 18.26
C ILE A 535 -5.43 -14.94 18.69
N ASP A 536 -5.03 -16.01 18.00
CA ASP A 536 -5.37 -17.38 18.34
C ASP A 536 -4.08 -18.17 18.63
N PRO A 537 -3.84 -18.61 19.87
CA PRO A 537 -2.66 -19.41 20.20
C PRO A 537 -2.55 -20.73 19.43
N LYS A 538 -3.65 -21.21 18.83
CA LYS A 538 -3.69 -22.44 18.04
C LYS A 538 -3.41 -22.22 16.56
N ASP A 539 -3.51 -20.99 16.08
CA ASP A 539 -3.25 -20.62 14.70
C ASP A 539 -2.14 -19.56 14.64
N PRO A 540 -0.90 -19.93 14.32
CA PRO A 540 0.23 -19.00 14.25
C PRO A 540 0.08 -17.93 13.16
N ASN A 541 -0.86 -18.12 12.23
CA ASN A 541 -1.15 -17.18 11.15
C ASN A 541 -2.22 -16.15 11.54
N LYS A 542 -2.86 -16.33 12.71
CA LYS A 542 -3.76 -15.33 13.30
C LYS A 542 -2.98 -14.48 14.31
N PHE A 543 -2.42 -13.38 13.84
CA PHE A 543 -1.63 -12.46 14.64
C PHE A 543 -1.86 -11.01 14.25
N ASN A 544 -1.55 -10.10 15.17
CA ASN A 544 -1.39 -8.68 14.92
C ASN A 544 0.00 -8.22 15.34
N TYR A 545 0.41 -7.09 14.79
CA TYR A 545 1.48 -6.28 15.34
C TYR A 545 0.84 -5.04 15.97
N ASP A 546 1.18 -4.76 17.23
CA ASP A 546 0.72 -3.56 17.93
C ASP A 546 1.88 -2.74 18.45
N VAL A 547 1.61 -1.46 18.64
CA VAL A 547 2.58 -0.50 19.18
C VAL A 547 2.58 -0.55 20.70
N PHE A 548 3.77 -0.60 21.28
CA PHE A 548 4.02 -0.63 22.70
C PHE A 548 5.04 0.43 23.11
N THR A 549 5.02 0.81 24.39
CA THR A 549 6.09 1.55 25.04
C THR A 549 6.57 0.82 26.29
N ILE A 550 7.85 1.01 26.65
CA ILE A 550 8.49 0.46 27.85
C ILE A 550 9.55 1.45 28.37
N LYS A 551 9.82 1.48 29.68
CA LYS A 551 10.98 2.19 30.20
C LYS A 551 12.29 1.44 29.92
N PRO A 552 13.45 2.14 29.82
CA PRO A 552 14.74 1.49 29.57
C PRO A 552 15.17 0.48 30.64
N ASP A 553 14.60 0.53 31.82
CA ASP A 553 14.83 -0.42 32.91
C ASP A 553 13.92 -1.67 32.85
N GLY A 554 13.06 -1.77 31.81
CA GLY A 554 12.14 -2.87 31.61
C GLY A 554 10.79 -2.73 32.33
N THR A 555 10.56 -1.63 33.04
CA THR A 555 9.28 -1.35 33.73
C THR A 555 8.30 -0.56 32.84
N ASP A 556 7.06 -0.38 33.31
CA ASP A 556 6.02 0.44 32.66
C ASP A 556 5.72 0.02 31.20
N LEU A 557 5.66 -1.29 30.95
CA LEU A 557 5.23 -1.83 29.66
C LEU A 557 3.77 -1.48 29.41
N LYS A 558 3.50 -0.78 28.30
CA LYS A 558 2.15 -0.36 27.91
C LYS A 558 1.87 -0.67 26.45
N ARG A 559 0.74 -1.31 26.14
CA ARG A 559 0.20 -1.48 24.81
C ARG A 559 -0.59 -0.23 24.42
N LEU A 560 -0.32 0.36 23.25
CA LEU A 560 -0.92 1.61 22.80
C LEU A 560 -1.98 1.39 21.72
N THR A 561 -1.85 0.36 20.88
CA THR A 561 -2.82 0.02 19.84
C THR A 561 -3.43 -1.34 20.09
N THR A 562 -4.66 -1.57 19.62
CA THR A 562 -5.44 -2.80 19.85
C THR A 562 -6.33 -3.18 18.67
N GLY A 563 -6.10 -2.59 17.52
CA GLY A 563 -6.91 -2.82 16.31
C GLY A 563 -6.74 -4.23 15.73
N PRO A 564 -7.55 -4.61 14.76
CA PRO A 564 -7.47 -5.91 14.09
C PRO A 564 -6.33 -5.99 13.06
N SER A 565 -5.72 -4.86 12.72
CA SER A 565 -4.66 -4.75 11.70
C SER A 565 -3.26 -4.83 12.29
N ASN A 566 -2.26 -4.82 11.40
CA ASN A 566 -0.88 -4.63 11.79
C ASN A 566 -0.59 -3.14 12.01
N ASP A 567 -0.16 -2.77 13.21
CA ASP A 567 0.35 -1.45 13.56
C ASP A 567 1.86 -1.54 13.72
N ALA A 568 2.61 -0.92 12.82
CA ALA A 568 4.05 -1.16 12.68
C ALA A 568 4.86 0.14 12.47
N HIS A 569 6.19 -0.02 12.42
CA HIS A 569 7.15 1.05 12.13
C HIS A 569 6.96 2.32 12.99
N ALA A 570 6.59 2.12 14.26
CA ALA A 570 6.36 3.23 15.19
C ALA A 570 7.65 4.02 15.45
N THR A 571 7.55 5.34 15.39
CA THR A 571 8.66 6.27 15.66
C THR A 571 8.17 7.47 16.47
N TRP A 572 9.05 8.02 17.30
CA TRP A 572 8.76 9.27 17.98
C TRP A 572 8.83 10.45 17.04
N THR A 573 7.87 11.33 17.14
CA THR A 573 7.91 12.63 16.46
C THR A 573 8.67 13.65 17.32
N TRP A 574 9.07 14.74 16.70
CA TRP A 574 9.81 15.81 17.36
C TRP A 574 9.07 16.45 18.55
N ASP A 575 7.73 16.44 18.51
CA ASP A 575 6.85 17.00 19.55
C ASP A 575 6.42 15.96 20.59
N GLY A 576 7.03 14.77 20.60
CA GLY A 576 6.81 13.73 21.59
C GLY A 576 5.55 12.88 21.36
N ARG A 577 4.91 12.99 20.19
CA ARG A 577 3.89 12.04 19.74
C ARG A 577 4.52 10.80 19.14
N ILE A 578 3.71 9.83 18.73
CA ILE A 578 4.14 8.61 18.05
C ILE A 578 3.46 8.57 16.69
N ALA A 579 4.27 8.51 15.63
CA ALA A 579 3.81 8.21 14.29
C ALA A 579 4.04 6.72 13.98
N TYR A 580 3.11 6.08 13.29
CA TYR A 580 3.17 4.65 12.99
C TYR A 580 2.41 4.34 11.70
N ASN A 581 2.64 3.16 11.15
CA ASN A 581 1.92 2.64 10.00
C ASN A 581 0.83 1.68 10.48
N SER A 582 -0.39 1.82 9.98
CA SER A 582 -1.52 0.95 10.33
C SER A 582 -2.36 0.60 9.11
N GLY A 583 -2.68 -0.69 8.97
CA GLY A 583 -3.66 -1.19 8.01
C GLY A 583 -5.10 -1.17 8.51
N ASN A 584 -5.44 -0.30 9.46
CA ASN A 584 -6.72 -0.31 10.18
C ASN A 584 -7.96 -0.09 9.29
N TYR A 585 -7.77 0.43 8.09
CA TYR A 585 -8.82 0.56 7.09
C TYR A 585 -9.00 -0.68 6.18
N GLY A 586 -8.23 -1.73 6.40
CA GLY A 586 -8.29 -2.96 5.61
C GLY A 586 -7.60 -2.87 4.25
N PHE A 587 -7.91 -3.83 3.41
CA PHE A 587 -7.42 -3.85 2.04
C PHE A 587 -7.99 -2.67 1.24
N ARG A 588 -7.17 -2.11 0.36
CA ARG A 588 -7.56 -0.99 -0.52
C ARG A 588 -7.93 -1.47 -1.92
N ASP A 589 -7.41 -2.62 -2.32
CA ASP A 589 -7.67 -3.27 -3.60
C ASP A 589 -7.39 -4.78 -3.49
N GLU A 590 -7.55 -5.50 -4.58
CA GLU A 590 -7.23 -6.91 -4.71
C GLU A 590 -5.71 -7.13 -4.78
N LEU A 591 -5.17 -8.01 -3.92
CA LEU A 591 -3.73 -8.29 -3.82
C LEU A 591 -3.08 -8.80 -5.10
N ALA A 592 -3.87 -9.47 -5.92
CA ALA A 592 -3.38 -10.10 -7.13
C ALA A 592 -2.94 -9.12 -8.22
N LEU A 593 -3.23 -7.82 -8.09
CA LEU A 593 -3.16 -6.87 -9.20
C LEU A 593 -1.81 -6.17 -9.34
N TYR A 594 -1.20 -5.76 -8.22
CA TYR A 594 0.06 -5.02 -8.23
C TYR A 594 1.19 -5.76 -7.52
N ASP A 595 2.43 -5.43 -7.90
CA ASP A 595 3.64 -5.99 -7.32
C ASP A 595 4.15 -5.10 -6.17
N ASN A 596 4.94 -5.71 -5.27
CA ASN A 596 5.61 -5.02 -4.16
C ASN A 596 4.67 -4.27 -3.18
N SER A 597 3.39 -4.57 -3.15
CA SER A 597 2.47 -4.03 -2.13
C SER A 597 2.57 -4.83 -0.83
N PHE A 598 2.29 -4.19 0.30
CA PHE A 598 2.10 -4.83 1.61
C PHE A 598 0.60 -4.82 1.97
N GLN A 599 0.15 -5.77 2.79
CA GLN A 599 -1.29 -5.94 2.99
C GLN A 599 -1.66 -6.32 4.44
N PRO A 600 -2.69 -5.72 4.98
CA PRO A 600 -3.49 -4.62 4.41
C PRO A 600 -2.62 -3.40 4.13
N ASP A 601 -2.93 -2.65 3.07
CA ASP A 601 -2.17 -1.47 2.70
C ASP A 601 -2.14 -0.47 3.85
N GLY A 602 -0.95 -0.27 4.42
CA GLY A 602 -0.76 0.58 5.58
C GLY A 602 -0.85 2.05 5.22
N GLN A 603 -1.51 2.80 6.10
CA GLN A 603 -1.51 4.26 6.07
C GLN A 603 -0.73 4.80 7.26
N ASN A 604 -0.21 6.00 7.17
CA ASN A 604 0.45 6.65 8.28
C ASN A 604 -0.57 7.22 9.27
N TRP A 605 -0.35 6.94 10.53
CA TRP A 605 -1.15 7.38 11.67
C TRP A 605 -0.29 8.11 12.68
N VAL A 606 -0.91 8.91 13.51
CA VAL A 606 -0.26 9.58 14.64
C VAL A 606 -1.13 9.42 15.89
N MET A 607 -0.47 9.38 17.06
CA MET A 607 -1.12 9.34 18.36
C MET A 607 -0.29 10.09 19.42
N ASN A 608 -0.91 10.45 20.53
CA ASN A 608 -0.20 10.94 21.70
C ASN A 608 0.69 9.83 22.32
N ALA A 609 1.70 10.22 23.10
CA ALA A 609 2.62 9.30 23.76
C ALA A 609 1.94 8.29 24.72
N ASP A 610 0.72 8.57 25.14
CA ASP A 610 -0.10 7.71 25.98
C ASP A 610 -1.05 6.79 25.20
N GLY A 611 -1.05 6.86 23.87
CA GLY A 611 -1.90 6.08 22.98
C GLY A 611 -3.26 6.72 22.68
N SER A 612 -3.55 7.91 23.19
CA SER A 612 -4.78 8.66 22.88
C SER A 612 -4.67 9.41 21.55
N ASP A 613 -5.80 9.91 21.04
CA ASP A 613 -5.90 10.72 19.82
C ASP A 613 -5.28 10.04 18.58
N GLN A 614 -5.65 8.77 18.37
CA GLN A 614 -5.20 8.02 17.19
C GLN A 614 -5.97 8.47 15.95
N HIS A 615 -5.26 8.93 14.91
CA HIS A 615 -5.88 9.32 13.65
C HIS A 615 -4.92 9.14 12.47
N ALA A 616 -5.49 8.86 11.29
CA ALA A 616 -4.73 8.74 10.05
C ALA A 616 -4.31 10.11 9.53
N ILE A 617 -3.11 10.17 8.96
CA ILE A 617 -2.54 11.36 8.32
C ILE A 617 -2.24 11.14 6.84
N THR A 618 -2.56 9.97 6.29
CA THR A 618 -2.59 9.66 4.85
C THR A 618 -3.81 8.83 4.53
N ASP A 619 -4.29 8.91 3.29
CA ASP A 619 -5.36 8.09 2.73
C ASP A 619 -5.11 7.91 1.23
N THR A 620 -4.42 6.83 0.86
CA THR A 620 -4.04 6.52 -0.53
C THR A 620 -4.34 5.07 -0.88
N LEU A 621 -4.33 4.74 -2.16
CA LEU A 621 -4.43 3.35 -2.64
C LEU A 621 -3.20 2.52 -2.26
N TRP A 622 -2.05 3.17 -2.06
CA TRP A 622 -0.76 2.55 -1.88
C TRP A 622 -0.38 2.41 -0.40
N GLU A 623 0.60 1.58 -0.11
CA GLU A 623 1.23 1.54 1.21
C GLU A 623 2.02 2.81 1.47
N GLU A 624 1.66 3.55 2.50
CA GLU A 624 2.42 4.69 3.02
C GLU A 624 3.04 4.33 4.37
N ALA A 625 4.35 4.43 4.49
CA ALA A 625 5.07 3.95 5.67
C ALA A 625 6.17 4.93 6.14
N MET A 626 6.69 4.68 7.32
CA MET A 626 7.90 5.30 7.88
C MET A 626 7.84 6.84 7.91
N PRO A 627 6.81 7.43 8.53
CA PRO A 627 6.65 8.88 8.57
C PRO A 627 7.75 9.57 9.39
N LEU A 628 8.25 10.69 8.90
CA LEU A 628 9.19 11.56 9.60
C LEU A 628 8.76 13.02 9.47
N TYR A 629 8.46 13.66 10.59
CA TYR A 629 8.17 15.09 10.65
C TYR A 629 9.46 15.92 10.72
N ILE A 630 9.59 16.90 9.84
CA ILE A 630 10.65 17.89 9.85
C ILE A 630 9.99 19.25 10.07
N PRO A 631 9.95 19.79 11.30
CA PRO A 631 9.36 21.10 11.57
C PRO A 631 10.20 22.21 10.94
N ASN A 632 9.55 23.27 10.49
CA ASN A 632 10.23 24.53 10.21
C ASN A 632 10.81 25.09 11.52
N ASP A 633 11.90 25.87 11.41
CA ASP A 633 12.55 26.50 12.54
C ASP A 633 11.69 27.61 13.17
#